data_cd2cc5fe9dc17dba7a1cf2df7d98500c
#
_entry.id   cd2cc5fe9dc17dba7a1cf2df7d98500c
#
_cell.length_a   1.000
_cell.length_b   1.000
_cell.length_c   1.000
_cell.angle_alpha   90.00
_cell.angle_beta   90.00
_cell.angle_gamma   90.00
#
_symmetry.space_group_name_H-M   'P 1'
#
loop_
_entity.id
_entity.type
_entity.pdbx_description
1 polymer ?
#
loop_
_entity_poly.entity_id
_entity_poly.type
_entity_poly.pdbx_seq_one_letter_code
_entity_poly.pdbx_strand_id
1 'polypeptide(L)'
;YEMQRSLVGSEMCIRDSGLIPATLMVAGNMMGSGVFMLPANLAAIGSIAIFGWLITIVGAVALGLVFSKLTQIYTAAGGPYAYSRKAFGDYMGYQTNLVYWLANVVGNVGLAVAGLGYLTTFFPSLKDPLIMALAQIGVIWFFTYANILGPNIVGRIQGMTTTVALLPIVGMAVFGWFWFSRDTYMAGWNVTGESNLTALGTVSYTHLTLPTICSV
;
A
#
# COMPACT_ATOMS: atom_id res chain seq x y z
N TYR A 1 -8.47 20.81 -24.22
CA TYR A 1 -7.34 21.75 -24.04
C TYR A 1 -7.10 22.11 -22.57
N GLU A 2 -8.16 22.30 -21.76
CA GLU A 2 -8.01 22.57 -20.32
C GLU A 2 -7.64 21.31 -19.52
N MET A 3 -8.14 20.15 -19.91
CA MET A 3 -7.78 18.88 -19.28
C MET A 3 -6.29 18.52 -19.48
N GLN A 4 -5.68 18.89 -20.58
CA GLN A 4 -4.23 18.78 -20.78
C GLN A 4 -3.43 19.74 -19.88
N ARG A 5 -3.95 20.94 -19.60
CA ARG A 5 -3.30 21.89 -18.67
C ARG A 5 -3.28 21.40 -17.22
N SER A 6 -4.35 20.73 -16.76
CA SER A 6 -4.39 20.17 -15.41
C SER A 6 -3.44 18.97 -15.24
N LEU A 7 -3.27 18.16 -16.29
CA LEU A 7 -2.31 17.06 -16.31
C LEU A 7 -0.86 17.56 -16.35
N VAL A 8 -0.57 18.59 -17.13
CA VAL A 8 0.75 19.23 -17.16
C VAL A 8 1.09 19.88 -15.82
N GLY A 9 0.10 20.45 -15.13
CA GLY A 9 0.29 20.99 -13.79
C GLY A 9 0.67 19.92 -12.74
N SER A 10 0.10 18.72 -12.81
CA SER A 10 0.43 17.63 -11.91
C SER A 10 1.82 17.04 -12.18
N GLU A 11 2.23 16.93 -13.43
CA GLU A 11 3.58 16.48 -13.79
C GLU A 11 4.64 17.50 -13.38
N MET A 12 4.35 18.79 -13.46
CA MET A 12 5.25 19.86 -13.02
C MET A 12 5.47 19.81 -11.50
N CYS A 13 4.42 19.54 -10.71
CA CYS A 13 4.53 19.42 -9.25
C CYS A 13 5.39 18.23 -8.81
N ILE A 14 5.36 17.11 -9.56
CA ILE A 14 6.21 15.94 -9.27
C ILE A 14 7.65 16.19 -9.68
N ARG A 15 7.87 16.93 -10.75
CA ARG A 15 9.22 17.26 -11.25
C ARG A 15 9.96 18.25 -10.36
N ASP A 16 9.23 19.10 -9.64
CA ASP A 16 9.79 20.08 -8.70
C ASP A 16 9.96 19.49 -7.27
N SER A 17 9.36 18.33 -6.98
CA SER A 17 9.60 17.62 -5.73
C SER A 17 10.89 16.80 -5.84
N GLY A 18 11.82 17.03 -4.90
CA GLY A 18 13.06 16.27 -4.82
C GLY A 18 12.80 14.76 -4.64
N LEU A 19 13.84 13.95 -4.81
CA LEU A 19 13.79 12.48 -4.72
C LEU A 19 13.13 11.97 -3.43
N ILE A 20 13.42 12.60 -2.29
CA ILE A 20 12.89 12.18 -0.98
C ILE A 20 11.36 12.33 -0.89
N PRO A 21 10.75 13.50 -1.18
CA PRO A 21 9.30 13.62 -1.19
C PRO A 21 8.61 12.67 -2.17
N ALA A 22 9.16 12.48 -3.38
CA ALA A 22 8.61 11.54 -4.35
C ALA A 22 8.65 10.09 -3.84
N THR A 23 9.75 9.67 -3.22
CA THR A 23 9.88 8.34 -2.61
C THR A 23 8.90 8.15 -1.46
N LEU A 24 8.72 9.15 -0.59
CA LEU A 24 7.76 9.09 0.52
C LEU A 24 6.31 9.02 0.03
N MET A 25 5.98 9.71 -1.05
CA MET A 25 4.64 9.61 -1.65
C MET A 25 4.38 8.19 -2.19
N VAL A 26 5.32 7.62 -2.92
CA VAL A 26 5.20 6.25 -3.45
C VAL A 26 5.14 5.24 -2.30
N ALA A 27 6.04 5.35 -1.33
CA ALA A 27 6.05 4.48 -0.14
C ALA A 27 4.73 4.57 0.64
N GLY A 28 4.20 5.79 0.84
CA GLY A 28 2.94 6.01 1.52
C GLY A 28 1.74 5.39 0.80
N ASN A 29 1.72 5.44 -0.53
CA ASN A 29 0.69 4.78 -1.33
C ASN A 29 0.78 3.25 -1.28
N MET A 30 1.99 2.70 -1.09
CA MET A 30 2.21 1.26 -0.92
C MET A 30 1.92 0.76 0.49
N MET A 31 1.95 1.66 1.50
CA MET A 31 1.69 1.32 2.89
C MET A 31 0.19 1.35 3.18
N GLY A 32 -0.46 0.19 3.08
CA GLY A 32 -1.84 0.01 3.51
C GLY A 32 -1.95 -0.38 5.00
N SER A 33 -3.18 -0.60 5.47
CA SER A 33 -3.46 -1.09 6.84
C SER A 33 -2.78 -2.42 7.17
N GLY A 34 -2.45 -3.21 6.15
CA GLY A 34 -1.77 -4.50 6.28
C GLY A 34 -0.40 -4.43 6.96
N VAL A 35 0.34 -3.32 6.80
CA VAL A 35 1.67 -3.16 7.41
C VAL A 35 1.64 -3.28 8.93
N PHE A 36 0.60 -2.75 9.58
CA PHE A 36 0.46 -2.80 11.04
C PHE A 36 -0.07 -4.16 11.54
N MET A 37 -0.83 -4.88 10.73
CA MET A 37 -1.30 -6.23 11.06
C MET A 37 -0.29 -7.32 10.73
N LEU A 38 0.71 -7.00 9.94
CA LEU A 38 1.70 -7.92 9.41
C LEU A 38 2.44 -8.72 10.48
N PRO A 39 2.99 -8.09 11.55
CA PRO A 39 3.68 -8.83 12.59
C PRO A 39 2.80 -9.89 13.27
N ALA A 40 1.54 -9.58 13.52
CA ALA A 40 0.59 -10.52 14.11
C ALA A 40 0.27 -11.69 13.17
N ASN A 41 0.05 -11.39 11.89
CA ASN A 41 -0.22 -12.43 10.88
C ASN A 41 1.00 -13.33 10.65
N LEU A 42 2.21 -12.77 10.65
CA LEU A 42 3.44 -13.54 10.50
C LEU A 42 3.73 -14.41 11.73
N ALA A 43 3.43 -13.92 12.93
CA ALA A 43 3.56 -14.69 14.15
C ALA A 43 2.66 -15.95 14.15
N ALA A 44 1.51 -15.89 13.49
CA ALA A 44 0.61 -17.05 13.30
C ALA A 44 1.18 -18.11 12.34
N ILE A 45 2.09 -17.73 11.44
CA ILE A 45 2.76 -18.64 10.50
C ILE A 45 4.04 -19.19 11.10
N GLY A 46 4.77 -18.37 11.83
CA GLY A 46 6.04 -18.70 12.46
C GLY A 46 7.24 -18.04 11.81
N SER A 47 8.41 -18.33 12.36
CA SER A 47 9.69 -17.71 11.97
C SER A 47 10.11 -18.01 10.53
N ILE A 48 9.59 -19.09 9.94
CA ILE A 48 9.79 -19.45 8.53
C ILE A 48 9.28 -18.37 7.56
N ALA A 49 8.35 -17.52 8.01
CA ALA A 49 7.79 -16.43 7.23
C ALA A 49 8.86 -15.46 6.68
N ILE A 50 10.02 -15.36 7.31
CA ILE A 50 11.15 -14.53 6.87
C ILE A 50 11.61 -14.92 5.46
N PHE A 51 11.63 -16.21 5.14
CA PHE A 51 12.03 -16.68 3.80
C PHE A 51 10.96 -16.37 2.75
N GLY A 52 9.67 -16.45 3.11
CA GLY A 52 8.57 -15.98 2.27
C GLY A 52 8.69 -14.49 1.94
N TRP A 53 9.13 -13.71 2.91
CA TRP A 53 9.42 -12.28 2.73
C TRP A 53 10.56 -12.02 1.75
N LEU A 54 11.66 -12.76 1.86
CA LEU A 54 12.79 -12.62 0.93
C LEU A 54 12.37 -12.91 -0.51
N ILE A 55 11.56 -13.95 -0.72
CA ILE A 55 11.02 -14.27 -2.06
C ILE A 55 10.13 -13.12 -2.56
N THR A 56 9.27 -12.61 -1.70
CA THR A 56 8.37 -11.49 -2.04
C THR A 56 9.13 -10.22 -2.37
N ILE A 57 10.19 -9.88 -1.63
CA ILE A 57 11.05 -8.73 -1.90
C ILE A 57 11.70 -8.84 -3.28
N VAL A 58 12.24 -10.00 -3.62
CA VAL A 58 12.83 -10.23 -4.94
C VAL A 58 11.79 -10.05 -6.05
N GLY A 59 10.59 -10.60 -5.87
CA GLY A 59 9.48 -10.43 -6.80
C GLY A 59 9.05 -8.97 -6.95
N ALA A 60 8.92 -8.25 -5.84
CA ALA A 60 8.54 -6.84 -5.83
C ALA A 60 9.58 -5.94 -6.51
N VAL A 61 10.88 -6.20 -6.24
CA VAL A 61 11.99 -5.48 -6.90
C VAL A 61 12.00 -5.75 -8.40
N ALA A 62 11.83 -7.01 -8.81
CA ALA A 62 11.76 -7.36 -10.22
C ALA A 62 10.60 -6.64 -10.93
N LEU A 63 9.42 -6.62 -10.31
CA LEU A 63 8.25 -5.90 -10.81
C LEU A 63 8.51 -4.39 -10.91
N GLY A 64 9.11 -3.80 -9.88
CA GLY A 64 9.50 -2.38 -9.88
C GLY A 64 10.48 -2.03 -11.01
N LEU A 65 11.45 -2.90 -11.29
CA LEU A 65 12.39 -2.72 -12.40
C LEU A 65 11.68 -2.79 -13.75
N VAL A 66 10.71 -3.69 -13.92
CA VAL A 66 9.90 -3.77 -15.14
C VAL A 66 9.10 -2.48 -15.36
N PHE A 67 8.41 -1.99 -14.34
CA PHE A 67 7.66 -0.74 -14.46
C PHE A 67 8.58 0.47 -14.69
N SER A 68 9.74 0.52 -14.03
CA SER A 68 10.74 1.55 -14.26
C SER A 68 11.23 1.56 -15.71
N LYS A 69 11.41 0.37 -16.30
CA LYS A 69 11.82 0.26 -17.71
C LYS A 69 10.69 0.64 -18.66
N LEU A 70 9.47 0.24 -18.35
CA LEU A 70 8.27 0.61 -19.13
C LEU A 70 8.07 2.13 -19.19
N THR A 71 8.21 2.84 -18.06
CA THR A 71 8.11 4.31 -18.02
C THR A 71 9.18 5.00 -18.84
N GLN A 72 10.40 4.44 -18.95
CA GLN A 72 11.46 4.98 -19.81
C GLN A 72 11.16 4.82 -21.30
N ILE A 73 10.55 3.69 -21.67
CA ILE A 73 10.23 3.39 -23.08
C ILE A 73 8.95 4.11 -23.50
N TYR A 74 8.00 4.24 -22.59
CA TYR A 74 6.68 4.76 -22.86
C TYR A 74 6.29 5.82 -21.82
N THR A 75 6.47 7.09 -22.21
CA THR A 75 6.28 8.26 -21.33
C THR A 75 4.82 8.78 -21.32
N ALA A 76 3.88 8.06 -21.95
CA ALA A 76 2.49 8.49 -21.94
C ALA A 76 1.86 8.40 -20.54
N ALA A 77 1.13 9.44 -20.17
CA ALA A 77 0.36 9.45 -18.93
C ALA A 77 -0.72 8.37 -18.94
N GLY A 78 -0.94 7.70 -17.79
CA GLY A 78 -1.97 6.66 -17.62
C GLY A 78 -1.49 5.35 -17.01
N GLY A 79 -0.18 5.20 -16.75
CA GLY A 79 0.37 4.03 -16.06
C GLY A 79 -0.06 2.69 -16.66
N PRO A 80 -0.60 1.75 -15.82
CA PRO A 80 -0.98 0.41 -16.27
C PRO A 80 -1.97 0.39 -17.45
N TYR A 81 -2.89 1.35 -17.49
CA TYR A 81 -3.82 1.53 -18.60
C TYR A 81 -3.09 1.81 -19.92
N ALA A 82 -2.15 2.75 -19.92
CA ALA A 82 -1.43 3.13 -21.13
C ALA A 82 -0.58 1.97 -21.68
N TYR A 83 0.05 1.21 -20.79
CA TYR A 83 0.85 0.03 -21.14
C TYR A 83 -0.01 -1.09 -21.72
N SER A 84 -1.13 -1.41 -21.05
CA SER A 84 -2.07 -2.44 -21.50
C SER A 84 -2.68 -2.08 -22.86
N ARG A 85 -3.07 -0.83 -23.04
CA ARG A 85 -3.62 -0.32 -24.31
C ARG A 85 -2.61 -0.45 -25.45
N LYS A 86 -1.34 -0.10 -25.19
CA LYS A 86 -0.30 -0.16 -26.19
C LYS A 86 0.08 -1.59 -26.57
N ALA A 87 0.09 -2.50 -25.59
CA ALA A 87 0.50 -3.89 -25.81
C ALA A 87 -0.62 -4.75 -26.41
N PHE A 88 -1.85 -4.56 -25.97
CA PHE A 88 -2.97 -5.48 -26.25
C PHE A 88 -4.17 -4.80 -26.93
N GLY A 89 -4.09 -3.51 -27.23
CA GLY A 89 -5.15 -2.75 -27.91
C GLY A 89 -6.16 -2.09 -26.97
N ASP A 90 -7.10 -1.36 -27.58
CA ASP A 90 -8.04 -0.48 -26.88
C ASP A 90 -8.98 -1.21 -25.91
N TYR A 91 -9.43 -2.41 -26.26
CA TYR A 91 -10.32 -3.20 -25.42
C TYR A 91 -9.65 -3.60 -24.09
N MET A 92 -8.43 -4.12 -24.15
CA MET A 92 -7.69 -4.52 -22.95
C MET A 92 -7.29 -3.30 -22.12
N GLY A 93 -6.97 -2.18 -22.76
CA GLY A 93 -6.76 -0.92 -22.07
C GLY A 93 -7.99 -0.47 -21.29
N TYR A 94 -9.16 -0.48 -21.91
CA TYR A 94 -10.42 -0.14 -21.24
C TYR A 94 -10.72 -1.07 -20.04
N GLN A 95 -10.56 -2.37 -20.24
CA GLN A 95 -10.77 -3.37 -19.19
C GLN A 95 -9.84 -3.13 -18.00
N THR A 96 -8.56 -2.89 -18.26
CA THR A 96 -7.56 -2.56 -17.21
C THR A 96 -7.95 -1.31 -16.44
N ASN A 97 -8.41 -0.26 -17.15
CA ASN A 97 -8.82 0.97 -16.49
C ASN A 97 -10.07 0.79 -15.62
N LEU A 98 -11.04 0.01 -16.09
CA LEU A 98 -12.26 -0.26 -15.33
C LEU A 98 -11.97 -1.04 -14.05
N VAL A 99 -11.16 -2.10 -14.15
CA VAL A 99 -10.75 -2.91 -12.99
C VAL A 99 -9.93 -2.06 -12.00
N TYR A 100 -9.01 -1.27 -12.51
CA TYR A 100 -8.22 -0.35 -11.72
C TYR A 100 -9.09 0.66 -10.95
N TRP A 101 -10.05 1.28 -11.63
CA TRP A 101 -10.98 2.22 -11.01
C TRP A 101 -11.81 1.56 -9.90
N LEU A 102 -12.39 0.38 -10.18
CA LEU A 102 -13.15 -0.38 -9.19
C LEU A 102 -12.29 -0.76 -7.98
N ALA A 103 -11.07 -1.24 -8.23
CA ALA A 103 -10.14 -1.61 -7.15
C ALA A 103 -9.81 -0.42 -6.24
N ASN A 104 -9.59 0.77 -6.83
CA ASN A 104 -9.34 1.99 -6.05
C ASN A 104 -10.56 2.42 -5.23
N VAL A 105 -11.77 2.37 -5.80
CA VAL A 105 -12.99 2.73 -5.07
C VAL A 105 -13.20 1.81 -3.87
N VAL A 106 -13.13 0.49 -4.10
CA VAL A 106 -13.30 -0.51 -3.03
C VAL A 106 -12.16 -0.41 -2.01
N GLY A 107 -10.93 -0.23 -2.47
CA GLY A 107 -9.74 -0.08 -1.61
C GLY A 107 -9.85 1.12 -0.67
N ASN A 108 -10.24 2.28 -1.18
CA ASN A 108 -10.41 3.49 -0.36
C ASN A 108 -11.50 3.32 0.72
N VAL A 109 -12.61 2.67 0.38
CA VAL A 109 -13.65 2.34 1.37
C VAL A 109 -13.09 1.37 2.42
N GLY A 110 -12.36 0.33 1.98
CA GLY A 110 -11.72 -0.63 2.89
C GLY A 110 -10.73 0.03 3.86
N LEU A 111 -9.94 1.00 3.38
CA LEU A 111 -9.03 1.77 4.22
C LEU A 111 -9.78 2.62 5.26
N ALA A 112 -10.88 3.26 4.87
CA ALA A 112 -11.70 4.04 5.81
C ALA A 112 -12.31 3.14 6.89
N VAL A 113 -12.83 1.96 6.52
CA VAL A 113 -13.37 0.96 7.46
C VAL A 113 -12.28 0.49 8.42
N ALA A 114 -11.11 0.10 7.92
CA ALA A 114 -9.99 -0.37 8.73
C ALA A 114 -9.50 0.72 9.69
N GLY A 115 -9.30 1.95 9.18
CA GLY A 115 -8.83 3.07 10.00
C GLY A 115 -9.76 3.40 11.15
N LEU A 116 -11.07 3.49 10.89
CA LEU A 116 -12.05 3.70 11.94
C LEU A 116 -12.20 2.49 12.87
N GLY A 117 -12.00 1.28 12.36
CA GLY A 117 -11.97 0.06 13.15
C GLY A 117 -10.92 0.13 14.28
N TYR A 118 -9.72 0.64 13.99
CA TYR A 118 -8.70 0.87 15.04
C TYR A 118 -9.14 1.91 16.07
N LEU A 119 -9.87 2.94 15.66
CA LEU A 119 -10.35 3.98 16.56
C LEU A 119 -11.45 3.49 17.51
N THR A 120 -12.15 2.40 17.22
CA THR A 120 -13.17 1.83 18.14
C THR A 120 -12.60 1.42 19.49
N THR A 121 -11.28 1.17 19.56
CA THR A 121 -10.59 0.85 20.80
C THR A 121 -10.54 2.06 21.75
N PHE A 122 -10.40 3.25 21.18
CA PHE A 122 -10.32 4.51 21.92
C PHE A 122 -11.71 5.15 22.11
N PHE A 123 -12.58 4.97 21.13
CA PHE A 123 -13.93 5.57 21.12
C PHE A 123 -15.01 4.47 20.99
N PRO A 124 -15.49 3.93 22.13
CA PRO A 124 -16.50 2.86 22.13
C PRO A 124 -17.80 3.21 21.39
N SER A 125 -18.14 4.49 21.28
CA SER A 125 -19.30 4.97 20.52
C SER A 125 -19.27 4.60 19.02
N LEU A 126 -18.09 4.40 18.46
CA LEU A 126 -17.90 3.94 17.06
C LEU A 126 -18.31 2.47 16.84
N LYS A 127 -18.66 1.72 17.89
CA LYS A 127 -19.19 0.35 17.77
C LYS A 127 -20.64 0.34 17.28
N ASP A 128 -21.36 1.46 17.41
CA ASP A 128 -22.70 1.61 16.85
C ASP A 128 -22.59 1.64 15.30
N PRO A 129 -23.33 0.78 14.57
CA PRO A 129 -23.25 0.69 13.12
C PRO A 129 -23.60 2.00 12.41
N LEU A 130 -24.52 2.78 12.95
CA LEU A 130 -24.95 4.06 12.38
C LEU A 130 -23.85 5.12 12.54
N ILE A 131 -23.26 5.22 13.74
CA ILE A 131 -22.18 6.14 14.04
C ILE A 131 -20.94 5.79 13.20
N MET A 132 -20.64 4.49 13.08
CA MET A 132 -19.55 4.00 12.23
C MET A 132 -19.74 4.41 10.76
N ALA A 133 -20.93 4.21 10.20
CA ALA A 133 -21.23 4.57 8.81
C ALA A 133 -21.10 6.07 8.57
N LEU A 134 -21.63 6.89 9.48
CA LEU A 134 -21.50 8.36 9.39
C LEU A 134 -20.06 8.82 9.51
N ALA A 135 -19.26 8.20 10.40
CA ALA A 135 -17.85 8.50 10.54
C ALA A 135 -17.05 8.12 9.27
N GLN A 136 -17.37 6.98 8.64
CA GLN A 136 -16.75 6.57 7.37
C GLN A 136 -17.03 7.57 6.25
N ILE A 137 -18.28 7.98 6.10
CA ILE A 137 -18.68 9.02 5.14
C ILE A 137 -17.92 10.33 5.43
N GLY A 138 -17.86 10.74 6.68
CA GLY A 138 -17.13 11.94 7.10
C GLY A 138 -15.65 11.91 6.76
N VAL A 139 -14.98 10.79 7.01
CA VAL A 139 -13.56 10.58 6.68
C VAL A 139 -13.33 10.63 5.17
N ILE A 140 -14.17 9.95 4.37
CA ILE A 140 -14.06 9.97 2.91
C ILE A 140 -14.23 11.39 2.37
N TRP A 141 -15.24 12.13 2.84
CA TRP A 141 -15.46 13.52 2.43
C TRP A 141 -14.31 14.44 2.86
N PHE A 142 -13.77 14.24 4.07
CA PHE A 142 -12.62 15.02 4.56
C PHE A 142 -11.41 14.86 3.64
N PHE A 143 -11.04 13.63 3.28
CA PHE A 143 -9.93 13.40 2.37
C PHE A 143 -10.22 13.83 0.94
N THR A 144 -11.46 13.71 0.48
CA THR A 144 -11.89 14.24 -0.82
C THR A 144 -11.70 15.75 -0.87
N TYR A 145 -12.13 16.46 0.17
CA TYR A 145 -11.96 17.90 0.27
C TYR A 145 -10.46 18.29 0.33
N ALA A 146 -9.66 17.57 1.11
CA ALA A 146 -8.21 17.77 1.15
C ALA A 146 -7.56 17.60 -0.23
N ASN A 147 -8.02 16.64 -1.03
CA ASN A 147 -7.55 16.46 -2.41
C ASN A 147 -7.91 17.65 -3.34
N ILE A 148 -9.07 18.27 -3.15
CA ILE A 148 -9.48 19.47 -3.91
C ILE A 148 -8.57 20.66 -3.62
N LEU A 149 -7.99 20.76 -2.42
CA LEU A 149 -7.07 21.82 -2.03
C LEU A 149 -5.74 21.80 -2.78
N GLY A 150 -5.45 20.70 -3.47
CA GLY A 150 -4.33 20.59 -4.41
C GLY A 150 -3.22 19.65 -3.97
N PRO A 151 -2.38 19.23 -4.93
CA PRO A 151 -1.40 18.16 -4.75
C PRO A 151 -0.29 18.51 -3.74
N ASN A 152 0.04 19.80 -3.58
CA ASN A 152 1.07 20.23 -2.63
C ASN A 152 0.67 19.98 -1.17
N ILE A 153 -0.60 20.18 -0.84
CA ILE A 153 -1.15 19.96 0.52
C ILE A 153 -1.22 18.46 0.77
N VAL A 154 -1.77 17.72 -0.17
CA VAL A 154 -1.87 16.25 -0.10
C VAL A 154 -0.48 15.63 0.04
N GLY A 155 0.50 16.04 -0.76
CA GLY A 155 1.87 15.54 -0.71
C GLY A 155 2.55 15.81 0.64
N ARG A 156 2.31 16.97 1.27
CA ARG A 156 2.82 17.27 2.61
C ARG A 156 2.17 16.40 3.67
N ILE A 157 0.84 16.30 3.66
CA ILE A 157 0.09 15.45 4.61
C ILE A 157 0.56 14.01 4.47
N GLN A 158 0.64 13.48 3.26
CA GLN A 158 1.08 12.13 2.99
C GLN A 158 2.53 11.89 3.42
N GLY A 159 3.45 12.81 3.13
CA GLY A 159 4.84 12.72 3.55
C GLY A 159 4.97 12.68 5.09
N MET A 160 4.25 13.53 5.80
CA MET A 160 4.22 13.51 7.28
C MET A 160 3.64 12.19 7.80
N THR A 161 2.51 11.77 7.29
CA THR A 161 1.84 10.53 7.73
C THR A 161 2.72 9.31 7.46
N THR A 162 3.34 9.23 6.28
CA THR A 162 4.27 8.15 5.93
C THR A 162 5.48 8.12 6.86
N THR A 163 6.06 9.28 7.17
CA THR A 163 7.20 9.38 8.08
C THR A 163 6.82 8.90 9.48
N VAL A 164 5.68 9.35 10.00
CA VAL A 164 5.16 8.91 11.31
C VAL A 164 4.86 7.41 11.33
N ALA A 165 4.32 6.86 10.23
CA ALA A 165 4.03 5.43 10.12
C ALA A 165 5.30 4.58 10.01
N LEU A 166 6.36 5.08 9.36
CA LEU A 166 7.64 4.38 9.27
C LEU A 166 8.42 4.36 10.57
N LEU A 167 8.24 5.36 11.44
CA LEU A 167 9.00 5.52 12.68
C LEU A 167 8.89 4.28 13.60
N PRO A 168 7.70 3.75 13.93
CA PRO A 168 7.60 2.54 14.77
C PRO A 168 8.17 1.30 14.06
N ILE A 169 8.05 1.19 12.72
CA ILE A 169 8.58 0.06 11.96
C ILE A 169 10.11 0.05 12.03
N VAL A 170 10.74 1.19 11.78
CA VAL A 170 12.20 1.35 11.88
C VAL A 170 12.63 1.17 13.33
N GLY A 171 11.88 1.72 14.28
CA GLY A 171 12.12 1.51 15.71
C GLY A 171 12.13 0.04 16.09
N MET A 172 11.13 -0.73 15.68
CA MET A 172 11.09 -2.18 15.91
C MET A 172 12.24 -2.92 15.20
N ALA A 173 12.60 -2.52 13.99
CA ALA A 173 13.71 -3.14 13.26
C ALA A 173 15.06 -2.93 13.96
N VAL A 174 15.28 -1.74 14.56
CA VAL A 174 16.53 -1.41 15.26
C VAL A 174 16.53 -1.96 16.69
N PHE A 175 15.50 -1.65 17.47
CA PHE A 175 15.46 -2.00 18.89
C PHE A 175 15.05 -3.45 19.13
N GLY A 176 14.21 -4.05 18.26
CA GLY A 176 13.78 -5.45 18.39
C GLY A 176 14.93 -6.44 18.37
N TRP A 177 16.07 -6.05 17.77
CA TRP A 177 17.27 -6.88 17.73
C TRP A 177 17.86 -7.12 19.13
N PHE A 178 17.68 -6.22 20.07
CA PHE A 178 18.16 -6.36 21.46
C PHE A 178 17.39 -7.43 22.26
N TRP A 179 16.17 -7.77 21.84
CA TRP A 179 15.35 -8.81 22.45
C TRP A 179 15.30 -10.11 21.64
N PHE A 180 16.14 -10.22 20.61
CA PHE A 180 16.17 -11.43 19.79
C PHE A 180 16.66 -12.63 20.59
N SER A 181 15.82 -13.69 20.66
CA SER A 181 16.16 -14.97 21.29
C SER A 181 16.13 -16.08 20.24
N ARG A 182 17.27 -16.75 20.06
CA ARG A 182 17.41 -17.87 19.11
C ARG A 182 16.47 -19.02 19.46
N ASP A 183 16.30 -19.28 20.75
CA ASP A 183 15.49 -20.41 21.22
C ASP A 183 14.01 -20.17 20.90
N THR A 184 13.50 -18.97 21.14
CA THR A 184 12.15 -18.56 20.78
C THR A 184 11.95 -18.59 19.26
N TYR A 185 12.95 -18.15 18.49
CA TYR A 185 12.91 -18.17 17.03
C TYR A 185 12.80 -19.59 16.49
N MET A 186 13.57 -20.53 17.02
CA MET A 186 13.57 -21.93 16.58
C MET A 186 12.34 -22.69 17.10
N ALA A 187 11.87 -22.42 18.28
CA ALA A 187 10.64 -23.02 18.82
C ALA A 187 9.39 -22.64 18.00
N GLY A 188 9.37 -21.41 17.47
CA GLY A 188 8.31 -20.90 16.62
C GLY A 188 8.58 -21.05 15.10
N TRP A 189 9.41 -22.02 14.67
CA TRP A 189 9.82 -22.13 13.27
C TRP A 189 8.64 -22.25 12.29
N ASN A 190 7.72 -23.16 12.52
CA ASN A 190 6.51 -23.34 11.72
C ASN A 190 5.35 -23.70 12.68
N VAL A 191 4.48 -22.74 12.88
CA VAL A 191 3.36 -22.86 13.83
C VAL A 191 2.10 -23.41 13.14
N THR A 192 2.06 -23.38 11.81
CA THR A 192 0.86 -23.76 11.04
C THR A 192 0.59 -25.28 11.05
N GLY A 193 1.60 -26.10 11.35
CA GLY A 193 1.50 -27.57 11.24
C GLY A 193 1.48 -28.09 9.80
N GLU A 194 1.51 -27.22 8.81
CA GLU A 194 1.59 -27.58 7.39
C GLU A 194 3.05 -27.74 6.91
N SER A 195 3.21 -28.18 5.65
CA SER A 195 4.54 -28.27 5.06
C SER A 195 5.19 -26.89 4.98
N ASN A 196 6.54 -26.85 5.11
CA ASN A 196 7.28 -25.59 5.02
C ASN A 196 7.05 -24.87 3.69
N LEU A 197 6.83 -25.61 2.61
CA LEU A 197 6.57 -25.04 1.29
C LEU A 197 5.21 -24.35 1.22
N THR A 198 4.19 -24.93 1.85
CA THR A 198 2.84 -24.36 1.94
C THR A 198 2.86 -23.08 2.78
N ALA A 199 3.54 -23.11 3.94
CA ALA A 199 3.69 -21.94 4.80
C ALA A 199 4.40 -20.78 4.08
N LEU A 200 5.47 -21.05 3.32
CA LEU A 200 6.15 -20.06 2.49
C LEU A 200 5.25 -19.49 1.38
N GLY A 201 4.49 -20.37 0.72
CA GLY A 201 3.52 -19.97 -0.31
C GLY A 201 2.44 -19.04 0.24
N THR A 202 1.92 -19.32 1.42
CA THR A 202 0.91 -18.50 2.09
C THR A 202 1.44 -17.10 2.39
N VAL A 203 2.68 -16.98 2.90
CA VAL A 203 3.33 -15.68 3.13
C VAL A 203 3.48 -14.91 1.83
N SER A 204 4.04 -15.55 0.82
CA SER A 204 4.30 -14.89 -0.47
C SER A 204 3.00 -14.43 -1.14
N TYR A 205 1.95 -15.25 -1.11
CA TYR A 205 0.65 -14.91 -1.65
C TYR A 205 0.01 -13.73 -0.93
N THR A 206 -0.05 -13.74 0.40
CA THR A 206 -0.62 -12.64 1.19
C THR A 206 0.12 -11.33 0.98
N HIS A 207 1.43 -11.35 0.82
CA HIS A 207 2.23 -10.15 0.61
C HIS A 207 2.20 -9.60 -0.81
N LEU A 208 2.06 -10.45 -1.81
CA LEU A 208 1.93 -10.00 -3.19
C LEU A 208 0.53 -9.50 -3.51
N THR A 209 -0.50 -10.06 -2.89
CA THR A 209 -1.89 -9.67 -3.17
C THR A 209 -2.34 -8.45 -2.36
N LEU A 210 -1.97 -8.31 -1.10
CA LEU A 210 -2.36 -7.17 -0.27
C LEU A 210 -1.78 -5.84 -0.75
N PRO A 211 -0.47 -5.69 -1.05
CA PRO A 211 0.06 -4.45 -1.58
C PRO A 211 -0.45 -4.12 -2.98
N THR A 212 -0.63 -5.12 -3.85
CA THR A 212 -1.12 -4.87 -5.21
C THR A 212 -2.57 -4.40 -5.26
N ILE A 213 -3.39 -4.76 -4.28
CA ILE A 213 -4.77 -4.25 -4.16
C ILE A 213 -4.79 -2.81 -3.62
N CYS A 214 -3.83 -2.43 -2.78
CA CYS A 214 -3.78 -1.10 -2.14
C CYS A 214 -2.84 -0.11 -2.83
N SER A 215 -1.93 -0.55 -3.69
CA SER A 215 -0.86 0.27 -4.28
C SER A 215 -1.07 0.62 -5.76
N VAL A 216 -2.21 0.25 -6.30
CA VAL A 216 -2.50 0.57 -7.70
C VAL A 216 -3.41 1.77 -7.83
#